data_a5984ef6b94c22f2af74b5eaa32106e7
#
_entry.id   a5984ef6b94c22f2af74b5eaa32106e7
#
_cell.length_a   1.000
_cell.length_b   1.000
_cell.length_c   1.000
_cell.angle_alpha   90.00
_cell.angle_beta   90.00
_cell.angle_gamma   90.00
#
_symmetry.space_group_name_H-M   'P 1'
#
loop_
_entity.id
_entity.type
_entity.pdbx_description
1 polymer ?
#
loop_
_entity_poly.entity_id
_entity_poly.type
_entity_poly.pdbx_seq_one_letter_code
_entity_poly.pdbx_strand_id
1 'polypeptide(L)'
;MVPRAFGRRFLSTQQNMTMPGKGILAMDESNATCGTRLEGVGVENTEENRRRYRELLITTKGMGEYVGGAILFEETLYQSCSDGTSFVDALRKEGMYPGIKVDKGLRPLANSNGESWCQGLDGLAERAAEYYKQGARFCKWRSVVSIPAGPSEIAVTDCAYGLARYAAICQNAGLVPIVEPEILLDGDHDIDRNFEVASMVWA
;
A
#
# COMPACT_ATOMS: atom_id res chain seq x y z
N MET A 1 -18.12 -17.81 6.66
CA MET A 1 -17.23 -18.39 7.70
C MET A 1 -15.88 -18.66 7.05
N VAL A 2 -14.82 -17.93 7.42
CA VAL A 2 -13.47 -18.13 6.86
C VAL A 2 -12.93 -19.48 7.34
N PRO A 3 -12.40 -20.36 6.47
CA PRO A 3 -11.86 -21.65 6.90
C PRO A 3 -10.77 -21.46 7.97
N ARG A 4 -10.81 -22.29 9.05
CA ARG A 4 -9.86 -22.18 10.19
C ARG A 4 -8.37 -22.20 9.79
N ALA A 5 -8.00 -22.90 8.72
CA ALA A 5 -6.61 -22.93 8.21
C ALA A 5 -6.18 -21.59 7.58
N PHE A 6 -7.11 -20.86 7.00
CA PHE A 6 -6.89 -19.55 6.40
C PHE A 6 -6.62 -18.49 7.48
N GLY A 7 -7.42 -18.51 8.55
CA GLY A 7 -7.26 -17.58 9.66
C GLY A 7 -5.89 -17.68 10.38
N ARG A 8 -5.33 -18.88 10.52
CA ARG A 8 -4.02 -19.06 11.18
C ARG A 8 -2.86 -18.49 10.37
N ARG A 9 -2.85 -18.67 9.04
CA ARG A 9 -1.81 -18.11 8.15
C ARG A 9 -1.88 -16.59 8.09
N PHE A 10 -3.07 -16.03 8.08
CA PHE A 10 -3.31 -14.60 8.12
C PHE A 10 -2.73 -13.97 9.40
N LEU A 11 -3.08 -14.50 10.57
CA LEU A 11 -2.59 -14.03 11.86
C LEU A 11 -1.07 -14.17 11.97
N SER A 12 -0.47 -15.28 11.53
CA SER A 12 0.98 -15.45 11.56
C SER A 12 1.72 -14.46 10.66
N THR A 13 1.18 -14.14 9.48
CA THR A 13 1.76 -13.12 8.59
C THR A 13 1.73 -11.75 9.27
N GLN A 14 0.57 -11.35 9.82
CA GLN A 14 0.44 -10.09 10.55
C GLN A 14 1.43 -10.00 11.71
N GLN A 15 1.45 -11.00 12.59
CA GLN A 15 2.34 -11.02 13.76
C GLN A 15 3.82 -10.94 13.38
N ASN A 16 4.25 -11.71 12.39
CA ASN A 16 5.65 -11.72 11.97
C ASN A 16 6.05 -10.42 11.27
N MET A 17 5.15 -9.81 10.49
CA MET A 17 5.40 -8.56 9.78
C MET A 17 5.53 -7.37 10.75
N THR A 18 4.80 -7.41 11.87
CA THR A 18 4.75 -6.34 12.88
C THR A 18 5.48 -6.70 14.18
N MET A 19 6.48 -7.57 14.10
CA MET A 19 7.30 -7.90 15.28
C MET A 19 8.00 -6.66 15.83
N PRO A 20 8.21 -6.58 17.16
CA PRO A 20 9.00 -5.49 17.74
C PRO A 20 10.37 -5.34 17.06
N GLY A 21 10.74 -4.11 16.75
CA GLY A 21 11.97 -3.77 16.05
C GLY A 21 11.91 -3.88 14.52
N LYS A 22 10.76 -4.27 13.94
CA LYS A 22 10.56 -4.32 12.49
C LYS A 22 9.58 -3.26 12.00
N GLY A 23 9.96 -2.55 10.94
CA GLY A 23 9.11 -1.66 10.18
C GLY A 23 8.59 -2.30 8.88
N ILE A 24 7.80 -1.54 8.12
CA ILE A 24 7.36 -1.91 6.78
C ILE A 24 7.96 -0.89 5.80
N LEU A 25 8.60 -1.38 4.74
CA LEU A 25 9.15 -0.55 3.69
C LEU A 25 8.06 -0.22 2.66
N ALA A 26 7.75 1.06 2.48
CA ALA A 26 6.91 1.53 1.39
C ALA A 26 7.80 1.82 0.16
N MET A 27 7.65 1.03 -0.90
CA MET A 27 8.31 1.19 -2.19
C MET A 27 7.31 0.99 -3.34
N ASP A 28 6.09 1.43 -3.09
CA ASP A 28 4.90 1.22 -3.93
C ASP A 28 4.53 2.46 -4.77
N GLU A 29 5.48 3.38 -4.95
CA GLU A 29 5.26 4.56 -5.78
C GLU A 29 4.75 4.15 -7.16
N SER A 30 3.73 4.86 -7.64
CA SER A 30 3.27 4.73 -9.02
C SER A 30 4.41 5.07 -10.01
N ASN A 31 4.26 4.67 -11.27
CA ASN A 31 5.28 4.98 -12.29
C ASN A 31 5.52 6.50 -12.41
N ALA A 32 4.48 7.32 -12.26
CA ALA A 32 4.61 8.77 -12.27
C ALA A 32 5.38 9.29 -11.03
N THR A 33 5.01 8.85 -9.83
CA THR A 33 5.68 9.26 -8.58
C THR A 33 7.14 8.80 -8.56
N CYS A 34 7.41 7.57 -9.00
CA CYS A 34 8.78 7.07 -9.14
C CYS A 34 9.56 7.90 -10.17
N GLY A 35 8.92 8.28 -11.28
CA GLY A 35 9.48 9.16 -12.30
C GLY A 35 9.95 10.49 -11.73
N THR A 36 9.12 11.17 -10.95
CA THR A 36 9.50 12.43 -10.31
C THR A 36 10.74 12.27 -9.41
N ARG A 37 10.86 11.14 -8.69
CA ARG A 37 12.04 10.87 -7.87
C ARG A 37 13.31 10.63 -8.71
N LEU A 38 13.18 9.86 -9.80
CA LEU A 38 14.29 9.58 -10.72
C LEU A 38 14.77 10.85 -11.44
N GLU A 39 13.83 11.67 -11.91
CA GLU A 39 14.11 12.97 -12.55
C GLU A 39 14.88 13.92 -11.60
N GLY A 40 14.53 13.91 -10.31
CA GLY A 40 15.22 14.70 -9.28
C GLY A 40 16.72 14.37 -9.13
N VAL A 41 17.15 13.21 -9.60
CA VAL A 41 18.55 12.77 -9.64
C VAL A 41 19.10 12.61 -11.05
N GLY A 42 18.41 13.16 -12.07
CA GLY A 42 18.85 13.16 -13.46
C GLY A 42 18.72 11.80 -14.17
N VAL A 43 17.86 10.90 -13.67
CA VAL A 43 17.63 9.58 -14.25
C VAL A 43 16.29 9.56 -14.97
N GLU A 44 16.28 9.06 -16.20
CA GLU A 44 15.07 8.94 -17.01
C GLU A 44 14.06 7.95 -16.39
N ASN A 45 12.77 8.27 -16.47
CA ASN A 45 11.68 7.39 -16.01
C ASN A 45 11.38 6.28 -17.03
N THR A 46 12.21 5.26 -17.05
CA THR A 46 11.99 4.02 -17.81
C THR A 46 11.61 2.87 -16.89
N GLU A 47 10.99 1.83 -17.43
CA GLU A 47 10.70 0.60 -16.67
C GLU A 47 11.97 0.01 -16.06
N GLU A 48 13.07 -0.04 -16.84
CA GLU A 48 14.34 -0.58 -16.39
C GLU A 48 14.95 0.27 -15.24
N ASN A 49 14.87 1.58 -15.30
CA ASN A 49 15.38 2.44 -14.23
C ASN A 49 14.52 2.32 -12.96
N ARG A 50 13.18 2.17 -13.09
CA ARG A 50 12.32 1.85 -11.95
C ARG A 50 12.64 0.49 -11.37
N ARG A 51 12.85 -0.52 -12.21
CA ARG A 51 13.27 -1.87 -11.78
C ARG A 51 14.57 -1.81 -10.99
N ARG A 52 15.61 -1.15 -11.52
CA ARG A 52 16.93 -0.98 -10.86
C ARG A 52 16.81 -0.26 -9.51
N TYR A 53 15.98 0.77 -9.44
CA TYR A 53 15.70 1.46 -8.18
C TYR A 53 15.09 0.50 -7.13
N ARG A 54 14.11 -0.31 -7.53
CA ARG A 54 13.51 -1.32 -6.65
C ARG A 54 14.48 -2.43 -6.28
N GLU A 55 15.29 -2.90 -7.23
CA GLU A 55 16.33 -3.90 -6.97
C GLU A 55 17.32 -3.42 -5.90
N LEU A 56 17.78 -2.18 -5.98
CA LEU A 56 18.67 -1.59 -4.97
C LEU A 56 18.11 -1.71 -3.55
N LEU A 57 16.82 -1.44 -3.38
CA LEU A 57 16.15 -1.54 -2.08
C LEU A 57 16.00 -3.00 -1.64
N ILE A 58 15.49 -3.87 -2.52
CA ILE A 58 15.16 -5.27 -2.21
C ILE A 58 16.41 -6.09 -1.89
N THR A 59 17.53 -5.81 -2.54
CA THR A 59 18.78 -6.58 -2.40
C THR A 59 19.73 -6.03 -1.34
N THR A 60 19.31 -5.01 -0.59
CA THR A 60 20.11 -4.47 0.53
C THR A 60 20.26 -5.52 1.63
N LYS A 61 21.50 -5.97 1.83
CA LYS A 61 21.83 -7.02 2.81
C LYS A 61 21.49 -6.61 4.23
N GLY A 62 20.91 -7.54 5.00
CA GLY A 62 20.55 -7.33 6.40
C GLY A 62 19.26 -6.52 6.60
N MET A 63 18.60 -6.07 5.53
CA MET A 63 17.36 -5.31 5.64
C MET A 63 16.29 -6.11 6.39
N GLY A 64 16.21 -7.42 6.21
CA GLY A 64 15.25 -8.29 6.89
C GLY A 64 15.39 -8.33 8.42
N GLU A 65 16.49 -7.83 8.99
CA GLU A 65 16.62 -7.65 10.44
C GLU A 65 15.69 -6.54 10.97
N TYR A 66 15.45 -5.50 10.16
CA TYR A 66 14.72 -4.29 10.53
C TYR A 66 13.39 -4.13 9.79
N VAL A 67 13.18 -4.87 8.70
CA VAL A 67 12.00 -4.77 7.85
C VAL A 67 11.25 -6.10 7.81
N GLY A 68 9.99 -6.09 8.22
CA GLY A 68 9.11 -7.27 8.20
C GLY A 68 8.41 -7.49 6.86
N GLY A 69 8.28 -6.47 6.03
CA GLY A 69 7.65 -6.55 4.71
C GLY A 69 7.88 -5.31 3.86
N ALA A 70 7.71 -5.45 2.55
CA ALA A 70 7.82 -4.35 1.59
C ALA A 70 6.56 -4.26 0.73
N ILE A 71 6.00 -3.05 0.61
CA ILE A 71 4.84 -2.78 -0.23
C ILE A 71 5.35 -2.50 -1.64
N LEU A 72 4.94 -3.33 -2.61
CA LEU A 72 5.33 -3.22 -4.02
C LEU A 72 4.25 -2.52 -4.84
N PHE A 73 4.66 -1.88 -5.92
CA PHE A 73 3.78 -1.50 -7.00
C PHE A 73 3.50 -2.71 -7.91
N GLU A 74 2.40 -2.71 -8.65
CA GLU A 74 1.99 -3.85 -9.50
C GLU A 74 3.08 -4.28 -10.48
N GLU A 75 3.70 -3.33 -11.20
CA GLU A 75 4.83 -3.59 -12.10
C GLU A 75 5.94 -4.38 -11.39
N THR A 76 6.32 -3.93 -10.21
CA THR A 76 7.43 -4.49 -9.43
C THR A 76 7.15 -5.91 -8.91
N LEU A 77 5.89 -6.23 -8.59
CA LEU A 77 5.52 -7.56 -8.11
C LEU A 77 5.85 -8.67 -9.12
N TYR A 78 5.88 -8.34 -10.41
CA TYR A 78 6.14 -9.28 -11.51
C TYR A 78 7.55 -9.18 -12.07
N GLN A 79 8.39 -8.28 -11.59
CA GLN A 79 9.75 -8.08 -12.05
C GLN A 79 10.76 -8.97 -11.31
N SER A 80 11.98 -9.00 -11.84
CA SER A 80 13.11 -9.77 -11.30
C SER A 80 14.35 -8.91 -11.13
N CYS A 81 15.25 -9.36 -10.27
CA CYS A 81 16.61 -8.85 -10.13
C CYS A 81 17.42 -9.10 -11.39
N SER A 82 18.58 -8.46 -11.50
CA SER A 82 19.52 -8.60 -12.61
C SER A 82 20.06 -10.04 -12.76
N ASP A 83 20.05 -10.83 -11.68
CA ASP A 83 20.46 -12.25 -11.68
C ASP A 83 19.31 -13.22 -12.05
N GLY A 84 18.12 -12.70 -12.38
CA GLY A 84 16.94 -13.48 -12.72
C GLY A 84 16.08 -13.92 -11.53
N THR A 85 16.50 -13.66 -10.29
CA THR A 85 15.70 -13.95 -9.08
C THR A 85 14.46 -13.04 -9.05
N SER A 86 13.25 -13.58 -8.87
CA SER A 86 12.06 -12.74 -8.74
C SER A 86 12.18 -11.81 -7.52
N PHE A 87 11.63 -10.59 -7.59
CA PHE A 87 11.63 -9.68 -6.46
C PHE A 87 10.89 -10.26 -5.25
N VAL A 88 9.87 -11.05 -5.49
CA VAL A 88 9.14 -11.79 -4.44
C VAL A 88 10.07 -12.78 -3.72
N ASP A 89 10.88 -13.54 -4.45
CA ASP A 89 11.79 -14.52 -3.84
C ASP A 89 12.99 -13.84 -3.17
N ALA A 90 13.48 -12.74 -3.74
CA ALA A 90 14.53 -11.94 -3.11
C ALA A 90 14.09 -11.39 -1.75
N LEU A 91 12.87 -10.85 -1.64
CA LEU A 91 12.29 -10.40 -0.37
C LEU A 91 12.16 -11.56 0.63
N ARG A 92 11.64 -12.69 0.18
CA ARG A 92 11.47 -13.88 1.06
C ARG A 92 12.79 -14.42 1.57
N LYS A 93 13.83 -14.41 0.75
CA LYS A 93 15.18 -14.84 1.12
C LYS A 93 15.75 -14.01 2.27
N GLU A 94 15.45 -12.72 2.32
CA GLU A 94 15.80 -11.81 3.41
C GLU A 94 14.81 -11.88 4.58
N GLY A 95 13.83 -12.77 4.57
CA GLY A 95 12.82 -12.91 5.64
C GLY A 95 11.74 -11.82 5.64
N MET A 96 11.59 -11.08 4.54
CA MET A 96 10.58 -10.04 4.37
C MET A 96 9.34 -10.56 3.65
N TYR A 97 8.15 -10.11 4.06
CA TYR A 97 6.91 -10.42 3.37
C TYR A 97 6.70 -9.48 2.18
N PRO A 98 6.41 -10.03 0.97
CA PRO A 98 5.98 -9.21 -0.15
C PRO A 98 4.57 -8.67 0.08
N GLY A 99 4.36 -7.38 -0.11
CA GLY A 99 3.08 -6.70 -0.10
C GLY A 99 2.80 -6.02 -1.42
N ILE A 100 1.56 -5.58 -1.62
CA ILE A 100 1.10 -4.99 -2.88
C ILE A 100 0.15 -3.83 -2.65
N LYS A 101 0.39 -2.70 -3.32
CA LYS A 101 -0.56 -1.60 -3.42
C LYS A 101 -1.67 -1.99 -4.41
N VAL A 102 -2.92 -2.03 -3.93
CA VAL A 102 -4.06 -2.52 -4.72
C VAL A 102 -5.04 -1.44 -5.17
N ASP A 103 -4.98 -0.24 -4.60
CA ASP A 103 -5.77 0.88 -5.11
C ASP A 103 -5.30 1.31 -6.51
N LYS A 104 -6.18 1.97 -7.25
CA LYS A 104 -5.93 2.48 -8.60
C LYS A 104 -5.85 4.02 -8.63
N GLY A 105 -5.59 4.63 -7.47
CA GLY A 105 -5.35 6.07 -7.32
C GLY A 105 -6.59 6.90 -7.05
N LEU A 106 -6.33 8.15 -6.71
CA LEU A 106 -7.35 9.13 -6.34
C LEU A 106 -8.07 9.69 -7.56
N ARG A 107 -9.35 10.01 -7.38
CA ARG A 107 -10.20 10.71 -8.35
C ARG A 107 -10.95 11.86 -7.67
N PRO A 108 -11.25 12.95 -8.37
CA PRO A 108 -12.07 14.00 -7.81
C PRO A 108 -13.43 13.49 -7.35
N LEU A 109 -13.83 13.84 -6.15
CA LEU A 109 -15.16 13.57 -5.63
C LEU A 109 -16.12 14.63 -6.18
N ALA A 110 -17.08 14.21 -6.99
CA ALA A 110 -18.02 15.13 -7.63
C ALA A 110 -18.86 15.89 -6.58
N ASN A 111 -19.15 17.16 -6.85
CA ASN A 111 -19.91 18.06 -5.97
C ASN A 111 -19.32 18.25 -4.56
N SER A 112 -18.03 18.03 -4.41
CA SER A 112 -17.28 18.34 -3.19
C SER A 112 -16.41 19.59 -3.40
N ASN A 113 -15.81 20.08 -2.30
CA ASN A 113 -14.89 21.23 -2.34
C ASN A 113 -13.45 20.77 -2.65
N GLY A 114 -13.24 20.11 -3.80
CA GLY A 114 -11.93 19.63 -4.21
C GLY A 114 -11.45 18.36 -3.50
N GLU A 115 -12.35 17.64 -2.85
CA GLU A 115 -12.04 16.37 -2.21
C GLU A 115 -11.87 15.24 -3.22
N SER A 116 -11.36 14.11 -2.76
CA SER A 116 -11.10 12.94 -3.60
C SER A 116 -11.67 11.65 -3.02
N TRP A 117 -11.91 10.69 -3.89
CA TRP A 117 -12.18 9.30 -3.54
C TRP A 117 -11.12 8.39 -4.16
N CYS A 118 -10.98 7.16 -3.68
CA CYS A 118 -9.97 6.23 -4.17
C CYS A 118 -10.61 5.09 -4.95
N GLN A 119 -10.23 4.93 -6.21
CA GLN A 119 -10.77 3.90 -7.11
C GLN A 119 -10.00 2.58 -7.00
N GLY A 120 -10.61 1.48 -7.47
CA GLY A 120 -9.96 0.18 -7.62
C GLY A 120 -10.72 -1.00 -7.01
N LEU A 121 -11.93 -0.79 -6.49
CA LEU A 121 -12.76 -1.89 -5.94
C LEU A 121 -13.26 -2.84 -7.03
N ASP A 122 -13.54 -2.33 -8.24
CA ASP A 122 -13.98 -3.16 -9.35
C ASP A 122 -12.85 -4.12 -9.78
N GLY A 123 -13.17 -5.41 -9.88
CA GLY A 123 -12.23 -6.46 -10.20
C GLY A 123 -11.15 -6.71 -9.12
N LEU A 124 -11.31 -6.17 -7.91
CA LEU A 124 -10.32 -6.32 -6.85
C LEU A 124 -10.21 -7.77 -6.36
N ALA A 125 -11.30 -8.53 -6.32
CA ALA A 125 -11.28 -9.91 -5.87
C ALA A 125 -10.37 -10.78 -6.75
N GLU A 126 -10.51 -10.65 -8.05
CA GLU A 126 -9.70 -11.37 -9.05
C GLU A 126 -8.22 -10.93 -8.97
N ARG A 127 -7.96 -9.62 -8.94
CA ARG A 127 -6.58 -9.10 -8.79
C ARG A 127 -5.92 -9.54 -7.49
N ALA A 128 -6.64 -9.49 -6.37
CA ALA A 128 -6.12 -9.90 -5.07
C ALA A 128 -5.75 -11.39 -5.04
N ALA A 129 -6.57 -12.25 -5.68
CA ALA A 129 -6.28 -13.67 -5.82
C ALA A 129 -5.01 -13.91 -6.66
N GLU A 130 -4.85 -13.19 -7.78
CA GLU A 130 -3.64 -13.29 -8.60
C GLU A 130 -2.38 -12.77 -7.87
N TYR A 131 -2.48 -11.66 -7.15
CA TYR A 131 -1.36 -11.14 -6.34
C TYR A 131 -0.96 -12.13 -5.23
N TYR A 132 -1.93 -12.80 -4.60
CA TYR A 132 -1.63 -13.83 -3.62
C TYR A 132 -0.90 -15.03 -4.24
N LYS A 133 -1.30 -15.48 -5.44
CA LYS A 133 -0.62 -16.54 -6.20
C LYS A 133 0.80 -16.13 -6.58
N GLN A 134 1.00 -14.87 -7.01
CA GLN A 134 2.32 -14.31 -7.31
C GLN A 134 3.22 -14.24 -6.09
N GLY A 135 2.66 -14.24 -4.90
CA GLY A 135 3.42 -14.33 -3.68
C GLY A 135 3.22 -13.23 -2.66
N ALA A 136 2.38 -12.23 -2.95
CA ALA A 136 1.99 -11.23 -1.96
C ALA A 136 1.32 -11.88 -0.75
N ARG A 137 1.52 -11.30 0.44
CA ARG A 137 0.92 -11.77 1.69
C ARG A 137 0.17 -10.68 2.43
N PHE A 138 0.40 -9.44 2.09
CA PHE A 138 -0.35 -8.30 2.58
C PHE A 138 -0.59 -7.30 1.44
N CYS A 139 -1.49 -6.38 1.66
CA CYS A 139 -1.82 -5.35 0.68
C CYS A 139 -2.08 -4.02 1.37
N LYS A 140 -2.00 -2.93 0.58
CA LYS A 140 -2.21 -1.57 1.05
C LYS A 140 -3.21 -0.86 0.14
N TRP A 141 -4.07 -0.07 0.74
CA TRP A 141 -4.96 0.86 0.07
C TRP A 141 -4.95 2.20 0.81
N ARG A 142 -4.65 3.27 0.08
CA ARG A 142 -4.60 4.63 0.58
C ARG A 142 -5.81 5.41 0.09
N SER A 143 -6.59 5.93 1.02
CA SER A 143 -7.57 7.00 0.77
C SER A 143 -7.05 8.30 1.39
N VAL A 144 -7.50 9.44 0.89
CA VAL A 144 -7.00 10.75 1.31
C VAL A 144 -8.15 11.61 1.80
N VAL A 145 -7.94 12.28 2.92
CA VAL A 145 -8.85 13.27 3.50
C VAL A 145 -8.12 14.61 3.59
N SER A 146 -8.75 15.67 3.11
CA SER A 146 -8.19 17.03 3.07
C SER A 146 -8.88 17.93 4.09
N ILE A 147 -8.13 18.50 5.02
CA ILE A 147 -8.66 19.44 6.04
C ILE A 147 -9.10 20.78 5.41
N PRO A 148 -8.32 21.41 4.52
CA PRO A 148 -8.76 22.65 3.86
C PRO A 148 -10.04 22.50 3.03
N ALA A 149 -10.27 21.31 2.45
CA ALA A 149 -11.47 21.01 1.68
C ALA A 149 -12.71 20.73 2.53
N GLY A 150 -12.49 20.27 3.79
CA GLY A 150 -13.54 19.89 4.71
C GLY A 150 -12.97 19.22 5.97
N PRO A 151 -12.95 17.86 6.10
CA PRO A 151 -13.62 16.91 5.22
C PRO A 151 -15.14 16.97 5.30
N SER A 152 -15.79 16.73 4.16
CA SER A 152 -17.23 16.58 4.11
C SER A 152 -17.67 15.20 4.62
N GLU A 153 -18.92 15.10 5.09
CA GLU A 153 -19.50 13.82 5.52
C GLU A 153 -19.44 12.75 4.41
N ILE A 154 -19.66 13.16 3.16
CA ILE A 154 -19.61 12.23 2.01
C ILE A 154 -18.18 11.70 1.79
N ALA A 155 -17.16 12.54 1.93
CA ALA A 155 -15.77 12.12 1.76
C ALA A 155 -15.34 11.15 2.85
N VAL A 156 -15.71 11.41 4.11
CA VAL A 156 -15.44 10.51 5.24
C VAL A 156 -16.18 9.17 5.08
N THR A 157 -17.46 9.23 4.70
CA THR A 157 -18.29 8.03 4.49
C THR A 157 -17.74 7.17 3.35
N ASP A 158 -17.41 7.77 2.20
CA ASP A 158 -16.80 7.05 1.06
C ASP A 158 -15.47 6.42 1.44
N CYS A 159 -14.61 7.16 2.14
CA CYS A 159 -13.34 6.68 2.64
C CYS A 159 -13.52 5.44 3.54
N ALA A 160 -14.39 5.52 4.55
CA ALA A 160 -14.65 4.42 5.49
C ALA A 160 -15.24 3.19 4.77
N TYR A 161 -16.25 3.41 3.92
CA TYR A 161 -16.91 2.34 3.20
C TYR A 161 -15.99 1.66 2.18
N GLY A 162 -15.22 2.47 1.43
CA GLY A 162 -14.24 1.97 0.46
C GLY A 162 -13.17 1.12 1.12
N LEU A 163 -12.61 1.61 2.23
CA LEU A 163 -11.58 0.90 3.00
C LEU A 163 -12.11 -0.39 3.64
N ALA A 164 -13.33 -0.39 4.17
CA ALA A 164 -13.95 -1.59 4.74
C ALA A 164 -14.19 -2.66 3.66
N ARG A 165 -14.70 -2.28 2.48
CA ARG A 165 -14.91 -3.21 1.35
C ARG A 165 -13.60 -3.77 0.82
N TYR A 166 -12.61 -2.92 0.61
CA TYR A 166 -11.28 -3.32 0.21
C TYR A 166 -10.70 -4.37 1.17
N ALA A 167 -10.73 -4.07 2.48
CA ALA A 167 -10.18 -4.96 3.50
C ALA A 167 -10.86 -6.34 3.47
N ALA A 168 -12.18 -6.38 3.42
CA ALA A 168 -12.96 -7.63 3.36
C ALA A 168 -12.61 -8.46 2.11
N ILE A 169 -12.51 -7.83 0.94
CA ILE A 169 -12.17 -8.50 -0.33
C ILE A 169 -10.76 -9.09 -0.24
N CYS A 170 -9.78 -8.31 0.21
CA CYS A 170 -8.40 -8.76 0.31
C CYS A 170 -8.21 -9.85 1.37
N GLN A 171 -8.88 -9.75 2.51
CA GLN A 171 -8.91 -10.82 3.51
C GLN A 171 -9.45 -12.13 2.94
N ASN A 172 -10.50 -12.08 2.14
CA ASN A 172 -11.05 -13.26 1.48
C ASN A 172 -10.06 -13.90 0.49
N ALA A 173 -9.18 -13.11 -0.12
CA ALA A 173 -8.09 -13.59 -0.98
C ALA A 173 -6.85 -14.06 -0.20
N GLY A 174 -6.77 -13.86 1.12
CA GLY A 174 -5.65 -14.26 1.97
C GLY A 174 -4.60 -13.20 2.22
N LEU A 175 -4.84 -11.98 1.82
CA LEU A 175 -3.96 -10.85 2.05
C LEU A 175 -4.30 -10.13 3.35
N VAL A 176 -3.29 -9.76 4.14
CA VAL A 176 -3.44 -8.88 5.30
C VAL A 176 -3.61 -7.44 4.81
N PRO A 177 -4.74 -6.77 5.03
CA PRO A 177 -4.93 -5.41 4.55
C PRO A 177 -4.29 -4.38 5.49
N ILE A 178 -3.55 -3.43 4.90
CA ILE A 178 -3.18 -2.17 5.53
C ILE A 178 -4.22 -1.14 5.10
N VAL A 179 -4.99 -0.65 6.07
CA VAL A 179 -6.03 0.36 5.90
C VAL A 179 -5.40 1.73 6.18
N GLU A 180 -5.29 2.57 5.13
CA GLU A 180 -4.58 3.85 5.22
C GLU A 180 -5.51 5.02 4.86
N PRO A 181 -6.34 5.50 5.80
CA PRO A 181 -7.03 6.77 5.68
C PRO A 181 -6.05 7.89 6.02
N GLU A 182 -5.40 8.45 5.03
CA GLU A 182 -4.41 9.51 5.21
C GLU A 182 -5.08 10.87 5.38
N ILE A 183 -4.76 11.55 6.48
CA ILE A 183 -5.10 12.95 6.65
C ILE A 183 -3.95 13.77 6.09
N LEU A 184 -4.21 14.56 5.04
CA LEU A 184 -3.18 15.38 4.40
C LEU A 184 -2.65 16.46 5.35
N LEU A 185 -1.34 16.64 5.32
CA LEU A 185 -0.65 17.68 6.09
C LEU A 185 -0.75 19.07 5.44
N ASP A 186 -1.19 19.12 4.17
CA ASP A 186 -1.28 20.36 3.42
C ASP A 186 -2.36 21.27 3.98
N GLY A 187 -2.04 22.55 4.13
CA GLY A 187 -2.92 23.58 4.66
C GLY A 187 -2.25 24.42 5.74
N ASP A 188 -3.04 25.30 6.37
CA ASP A 188 -2.62 26.22 7.43
C ASP A 188 -3.20 25.84 8.82
N HIS A 189 -3.80 24.64 8.90
CA HIS A 189 -4.35 24.11 10.14
C HIS A 189 -3.26 23.66 11.13
N ASP A 190 -3.56 23.76 12.41
CA ASP A 190 -2.69 23.34 13.50
C ASP A 190 -2.86 21.84 13.86
N ILE A 191 -2.06 21.39 14.83
CA ILE A 191 -2.08 20.01 15.32
C ILE A 191 -3.40 19.63 15.98
N ASP A 192 -4.08 20.57 16.63
CA ASP A 192 -5.32 20.30 17.32
C ASP A 192 -6.45 20.03 16.31
N ARG A 193 -6.51 20.82 15.24
CA ARG A 193 -7.45 20.56 14.13
C ARG A 193 -7.14 19.25 13.39
N ASN A 194 -5.87 18.94 13.17
CA ASN A 194 -5.46 17.67 12.59
C ASN A 194 -5.90 16.48 13.47
N PHE A 195 -5.71 16.58 14.79
CA PHE A 195 -6.11 15.56 15.75
C PHE A 195 -7.64 15.36 15.79
N GLU A 196 -8.41 16.45 15.76
CA GLU A 196 -9.87 16.38 15.71
C GLU A 196 -10.35 15.61 14.47
N VAL A 197 -9.83 15.96 13.27
CA VAL A 197 -10.20 15.31 12.01
C VAL A 197 -9.75 13.85 11.99
N ALA A 198 -8.53 13.57 12.40
CA ALA A 198 -8.00 12.21 12.47
C ALA A 198 -8.84 11.33 13.40
N SER A 199 -9.22 11.86 14.57
CA SER A 199 -10.06 11.15 15.53
C SER A 199 -11.46 10.84 14.95
N MET A 200 -12.03 11.75 14.17
CA MET A 200 -13.30 11.53 13.49
C MET A 200 -13.20 10.48 12.37
N VAL A 201 -12.15 10.55 11.55
CA VAL A 201 -11.99 9.68 10.38
C VAL A 201 -11.62 8.25 10.79
N TRP A 202 -10.89 8.09 11.90
CA TRP A 202 -10.37 6.78 12.34
C TRP A 202 -11.28 6.08 13.38
N ALA A 203 -12.34 6.76 13.84
CA ALA A 203 -13.33 6.16 14.75
C ALA A 203 -14.28 5.20 14.03
#